data_a5bdc0f05eebefb650d14bd9e6b1e5a1
#
_entry.id   a5bdc0f05eebefb650d14bd9e6b1e5a1
#
_cell.length_a   1.000
_cell.length_b   1.000
_cell.length_c   1.000
_cell.angle_alpha   90.00
_cell.angle_beta   90.00
_cell.angle_gamma   90.00
#
_symmetry.space_group_name_H-M   'P 1'
#
loop_
_entity.id
_entity.type
_entity.pdbx_description
1 polymer ?
#
loop_
_entity_poly.entity_id
_entity_poly.type
_entity_poly.pdbx_seq_one_letter_code
_entity_poly.pdbx_strand_id
1 'polypeptide(L)'
;YKKGVIQKIFNKYIRFKSDDGSEFCEWEEYTLNDFLIPTLREVEKPKENYLAIGVRSHCKGTFKKPDSEPDKIAMDILYVVKENDLIVNITFAWESAIAIVKKEDEGGLVSHRFPTYTFDEKISNSKYFQYVIIQKRFRIMLDLISPGGAGRNRVMSKKDFLTLKWELPCIEEQNKIANFLSSIDTKIQ
;
A
#
# COMPACT_ATOMS: atom_id res chain seq x y z
N TYR A 1 20.23 -6.39 -9.20
CA TYR A 1 19.57 -7.63 -9.65
C TYR A 1 18.06 -7.59 -9.41
N LYS A 2 17.56 -7.50 -8.15
CA LYS A 2 16.11 -7.52 -7.78
C LYS A 2 15.28 -6.48 -8.56
N LYS A 3 15.73 -5.21 -8.60
CA LYS A 3 15.00 -4.13 -9.28
C LYS A 3 14.77 -4.43 -10.77
N GLY A 4 15.77 -4.99 -11.45
CA GLY A 4 15.64 -5.38 -12.86
C GLY A 4 14.67 -6.54 -13.07
N VAL A 5 14.66 -7.52 -12.17
CA VAL A 5 13.69 -8.64 -12.22
C VAL A 5 12.26 -8.15 -12.02
N ILE A 6 12.03 -7.31 -11.02
CA ILE A 6 10.72 -6.69 -10.79
C ILE A 6 10.25 -5.95 -12.05
N GLN A 7 11.11 -5.12 -12.65
CA GLN A 7 10.75 -4.41 -13.90
C GLN A 7 10.38 -5.35 -15.04
N LYS A 8 11.12 -6.45 -15.21
CA LYS A 8 10.82 -7.44 -16.27
C LYS A 8 9.48 -8.12 -16.06
N ILE A 9 9.11 -8.44 -14.82
CA ILE A 9 7.81 -9.02 -14.48
C ILE A 9 6.70 -8.02 -14.78
N PHE A 10 6.76 -6.81 -14.24
CA PHE A 10 5.72 -5.79 -14.43
C PHE A 10 5.64 -5.23 -15.85
N ASN A 11 6.68 -5.38 -16.66
CA ASN A 11 6.65 -5.12 -18.11
C ASN A 11 6.26 -6.36 -18.94
N LYS A 12 5.85 -7.45 -18.30
CA LYS A 12 5.41 -8.71 -18.94
C LYS A 12 6.50 -9.42 -19.78
N TYR A 13 7.79 -9.07 -19.59
CA TYR A 13 8.92 -9.80 -20.20
C TYR A 13 9.20 -11.14 -19.53
N ILE A 14 8.78 -11.29 -18.27
CA ILE A 14 8.78 -12.55 -17.52
C ILE A 14 7.35 -12.82 -17.10
N ARG A 15 6.78 -13.92 -17.56
CA ARG A 15 5.48 -14.45 -17.16
C ARG A 15 5.69 -15.76 -16.41
N PHE A 16 4.87 -15.98 -15.42
CA PHE A 16 4.85 -17.25 -14.71
C PHE A 16 3.91 -18.21 -15.39
N LYS A 17 4.11 -19.50 -15.14
CA LYS A 17 3.21 -20.57 -15.60
C LYS A 17 2.53 -21.23 -14.43
N SER A 18 1.37 -21.81 -14.67
CA SER A 18 0.66 -22.66 -13.72
C SER A 18 1.51 -23.89 -13.35
N ASP A 19 1.13 -24.63 -12.32
CA ASP A 19 1.87 -25.81 -11.86
C ASP A 19 1.82 -26.96 -12.85
N ASP A 20 0.81 -27.01 -13.71
CA ASP A 20 0.69 -27.96 -14.83
C ASP A 20 1.46 -27.52 -16.08
N GLY A 21 2.16 -26.37 -16.03
CA GLY A 21 2.92 -25.82 -17.15
C GLY A 21 2.13 -24.95 -18.12
N SER A 22 0.81 -24.82 -17.94
CA SER A 22 -0.02 -23.93 -18.78
C SER A 22 0.26 -22.46 -18.50
N GLU A 23 -0.05 -21.61 -19.47
CA GLU A 23 0.06 -20.16 -19.32
C GLU A 23 -1.15 -19.61 -18.58
N PHE A 24 -0.93 -18.61 -17.73
CA PHE A 24 -2.00 -17.84 -17.12
C PHE A 24 -2.67 -16.93 -18.15
N CYS A 25 -3.92 -16.50 -17.83
CA CYS A 25 -4.65 -15.55 -18.66
C CYS A 25 -3.89 -14.21 -18.79
N GLU A 26 -4.29 -13.41 -19.76
CA GLU A 26 -3.75 -12.05 -19.89
C GLU A 26 -4.13 -11.20 -18.66
N TRP A 27 -3.30 -10.21 -18.37
CA TRP A 27 -3.54 -9.26 -17.29
C TRP A 27 -4.72 -8.35 -17.66
N GLU A 28 -5.63 -8.17 -16.72
CA GLU A 28 -6.82 -7.35 -16.88
C GLU A 28 -6.70 -6.02 -16.15
N GLU A 29 -7.27 -4.96 -16.72
CA GLU A 29 -7.29 -3.63 -16.11
C GLU A 29 -8.42 -3.53 -15.09
N TYR A 30 -8.07 -3.16 -13.86
CA TYR A 30 -8.98 -2.88 -12.75
C TYR A 30 -8.79 -1.45 -12.27
N THR A 31 -9.85 -0.82 -11.75
CA THR A 31 -9.70 0.34 -10.88
C THR A 31 -9.32 -0.11 -9.47
N LEU A 32 -8.65 0.73 -8.70
CA LEU A 32 -8.34 0.37 -7.31
C LEU A 32 -9.62 0.12 -6.48
N ASN A 33 -10.74 0.78 -6.86
CA ASN A 33 -12.05 0.57 -6.22
C ASN A 33 -12.63 -0.85 -6.43
N ASP A 34 -12.17 -1.56 -7.44
CA ASP A 34 -12.66 -2.92 -7.71
C ASP A 34 -12.13 -3.95 -6.69
N PHE A 35 -11.02 -3.64 -6.01
CA PHE A 35 -10.38 -4.57 -5.08
C PHE A 35 -9.85 -3.96 -3.78
N LEU A 36 -9.85 -2.63 -3.62
CA LEU A 36 -9.51 -1.97 -2.37
C LEU A 36 -10.77 -1.50 -1.66
N ILE A 37 -10.96 -2.00 -0.45
CA ILE A 37 -12.12 -1.70 0.38
C ILE A 37 -11.69 -0.70 1.46
N PRO A 38 -12.18 0.56 1.42
CA PRO A 38 -11.90 1.53 2.49
C PRO A 38 -12.31 0.95 3.85
N THR A 39 -11.36 0.89 4.76
CA THR A 39 -11.59 0.26 6.05
C THR A 39 -11.24 1.22 7.17
N LEU A 40 -12.26 1.66 7.91
CA LEU A 40 -12.13 2.57 9.04
C LEU A 40 -12.42 1.79 10.32
N ARG A 41 -11.42 1.68 11.20
CA ARG A 41 -11.56 1.06 12.53
C ARG A 41 -11.39 2.14 13.57
N GLU A 42 -12.46 2.87 13.79
CA GLU A 42 -12.50 4.02 14.69
C GLU A 42 -12.32 3.63 16.15
N VAL A 43 -11.53 4.42 16.86
CA VAL A 43 -11.37 4.36 18.31
C VAL A 43 -11.35 5.78 18.87
N GLU A 44 -11.88 5.96 20.07
CA GLU A 44 -11.74 7.21 20.79
C GLU A 44 -10.27 7.51 21.08
N LYS A 45 -9.96 8.78 21.21
CA LYS A 45 -8.62 9.22 21.59
C LYS A 45 -8.21 8.54 22.92
N PRO A 46 -7.06 7.86 22.95
CA PRO A 46 -6.56 7.25 24.18
C PRO A 46 -6.38 8.28 25.29
N LYS A 47 -6.52 7.84 26.53
CA LYS A 47 -6.24 8.68 27.72
C LYS A 47 -4.78 8.57 28.16
N GLU A 48 -4.09 7.54 27.69
CA GLU A 48 -2.68 7.26 27.98
C GLU A 48 -1.85 7.27 26.70
N ASN A 49 -0.54 7.30 26.84
CA ASN A 49 0.38 7.22 25.72
C ASN A 49 0.12 5.98 24.87
N TYR A 50 0.23 6.12 23.57
CA TYR A 50 -0.12 5.08 22.61
C TYR A 50 0.92 4.92 21.50
N LEU A 51 0.85 3.79 20.80
CA LEU A 51 1.64 3.55 19.60
C LEU A 51 0.99 4.23 18.40
N ALA A 52 1.59 5.30 17.88
CA ALA A 52 1.19 5.85 16.60
C ALA A 52 2.05 5.27 15.47
N ILE A 53 1.43 5.10 14.29
CA ILE A 53 2.09 4.64 13.08
C ILE A 53 2.21 5.79 12.07
N GLY A 54 3.38 5.92 11.49
CA GLY A 54 3.63 6.80 10.36
C GLY A 54 3.99 6.02 9.10
N VAL A 55 3.93 6.69 7.95
CA VAL A 55 4.31 6.13 6.64
C VAL A 55 5.44 6.96 6.07
N ARG A 56 6.55 6.31 5.73
CA ARG A 56 7.72 6.96 5.12
C ARG A 56 7.48 7.22 3.64
N SER A 57 7.95 8.37 3.16
CA SER A 57 8.00 8.69 1.73
C SER A 57 8.84 7.66 0.94
N HIS A 58 8.64 7.64 -0.38
CA HIS A 58 9.37 6.78 -1.32
C HIS A 58 9.16 5.28 -1.09
N CYS A 59 7.96 4.89 -0.65
CA CYS A 59 7.58 3.49 -0.38
C CYS A 59 8.54 2.78 0.60
N LYS A 60 9.09 3.52 1.58
CA LYS A 60 10.02 2.97 2.58
C LYS A 60 9.32 2.29 3.76
N GLY A 61 8.02 2.03 3.64
CA GLY A 61 7.24 1.32 4.65
C GLY A 61 6.74 2.20 5.78
N THR A 62 6.20 1.56 6.78
CA THR A 62 5.71 2.14 8.03
C THR A 62 6.83 2.40 9.03
N PHE A 63 6.55 3.17 10.07
CA PHE A 63 7.43 3.33 11.22
C PHE A 63 6.61 3.61 12.48
N LYS A 64 7.14 3.15 13.60
CA LYS A 64 6.55 3.30 14.93
C LYS A 64 6.90 4.63 15.54
N LYS A 65 5.93 5.23 16.23
CA LYS A 65 6.11 6.35 17.17
C LYS A 65 5.55 5.87 18.52
N PRO A 66 6.35 5.17 19.30
CA PRO A 66 5.94 4.75 20.64
C PRO A 66 5.73 6.00 21.52
N ASP A 67 4.99 5.82 22.59
CA ASP A 67 4.77 6.86 23.61
C ASP A 67 4.22 8.18 23.07
N SER A 68 3.39 8.09 22.01
CA SER A 68 2.69 9.26 21.47
C SER A 68 1.67 9.76 22.48
N GLU A 69 1.76 11.06 22.81
CA GLU A 69 0.95 11.70 23.85
C GLU A 69 -0.39 12.16 23.30
N PRO A 70 -1.54 11.78 23.93
CA PRO A 70 -2.86 12.18 23.46
C PRO A 70 -3.07 13.69 23.48
N ASP A 71 -2.48 14.40 24.44
CA ASP A 71 -2.64 15.84 24.63
C ASP A 71 -1.99 16.66 23.50
N LYS A 72 -1.10 16.04 22.71
CA LYS A 72 -0.45 16.69 21.56
C LYS A 72 -1.26 16.61 20.27
N ILE A 73 -2.43 15.98 20.29
CA ILE A 73 -3.31 15.87 19.13
C ILE A 73 -4.68 16.50 19.41
N ALA A 74 -5.22 17.20 18.41
CA ALA A 74 -6.53 17.84 18.49
C ALA A 74 -7.71 16.94 18.12
N MET A 75 -7.44 15.74 17.59
CA MET A 75 -8.47 14.81 17.11
C MET A 75 -9.01 13.96 18.27
N ASP A 76 -10.33 13.75 18.29
CA ASP A 76 -11.00 12.91 19.28
C ASP A 76 -11.12 11.45 18.82
N ILE A 77 -10.95 11.21 17.53
CA ILE A 77 -11.04 9.87 16.91
C ILE A 77 -9.74 9.54 16.19
N LEU A 78 -9.25 8.34 16.40
CA LEU A 78 -8.14 7.73 15.70
C LEU A 78 -8.60 6.43 15.04
N TYR A 79 -7.72 5.80 14.25
CA TYR A 79 -8.03 4.60 13.50
C TYR A 79 -6.98 3.53 13.75
N VAL A 80 -7.43 2.30 14.01
CA VAL A 80 -6.56 1.15 14.24
C VAL A 80 -6.10 0.58 12.91
N VAL A 81 -4.79 0.37 12.74
CA VAL A 81 -4.22 -0.35 11.60
C VAL A 81 -4.09 -1.84 11.91
N LYS A 82 -4.27 -2.67 10.90
CA LYS A 82 -4.06 -4.13 10.98
C LYS A 82 -3.03 -4.59 9.96
N GLU A 83 -2.41 -5.72 10.25
CA GLU A 83 -1.54 -6.40 9.30
C GLU A 83 -2.22 -6.54 7.93
N ASN A 84 -1.45 -6.36 6.86
CA ASN A 84 -1.89 -6.43 5.47
C ASN A 84 -2.79 -5.27 4.98
N ASP A 85 -3.15 -4.31 5.82
CA ASP A 85 -3.78 -3.09 5.31
C ASP A 85 -2.84 -2.34 4.35
N LEU A 86 -3.39 -1.83 3.26
CA LEU A 86 -2.73 -0.77 2.50
C LEU A 86 -2.98 0.55 3.21
N ILE A 87 -1.93 1.28 3.55
CA ILE A 87 -2.01 2.58 4.22
C ILE A 87 -1.36 3.67 3.37
N VAL A 88 -2.01 4.82 3.28
CA VAL A 88 -1.52 5.97 2.51
C VAL A 88 -1.49 7.21 3.40
N ASN A 89 -0.39 7.94 3.42
CA ASN A 89 -0.37 9.30 3.97
C ASN A 89 -0.81 10.28 2.89
N ILE A 90 -2.05 10.76 2.95
CA ILE A 90 -2.62 11.63 1.90
C ILE A 90 -1.88 12.95 1.72
N THR A 91 -1.19 13.45 2.76
CA THR A 91 -0.43 14.69 2.71
C THR A 91 0.92 14.53 1.97
N PHE A 92 1.45 13.31 1.94
CA PHE A 92 2.73 12.99 1.31
C PHE A 92 2.61 11.86 0.26
N ALA A 93 1.40 11.59 -0.25
CA ALA A 93 1.19 10.59 -1.30
C ALA A 93 1.98 10.93 -2.58
N TRP A 94 2.12 12.19 -2.91
CA TRP A 94 2.95 12.69 -4.01
C TRP A 94 4.44 12.32 -3.86
N GLU A 95 4.93 12.14 -2.64
CA GLU A 95 6.24 11.57 -2.36
C GLU A 95 6.21 10.03 -2.27
N SER A 96 5.10 9.42 -2.61
CA SER A 96 4.86 7.98 -2.49
C SER A 96 4.96 7.49 -1.03
N ALA A 97 4.33 8.22 -0.09
CA ALA A 97 4.13 7.79 1.29
C ALA A 97 2.96 6.81 1.35
N ILE A 98 3.19 5.60 0.88
CA ILE A 98 2.27 4.47 0.83
C ILE A 98 3.01 3.19 1.25
N ALA A 99 2.32 2.29 1.96
CA ALA A 99 2.91 1.05 2.46
C ALA A 99 1.86 -0.03 2.70
N ILE A 100 2.31 -1.27 2.85
CA ILE A 100 1.54 -2.35 3.48
C ILE A 100 1.91 -2.37 4.96
N VAL A 101 0.91 -2.41 5.83
CA VAL A 101 1.09 -2.52 7.29
C VAL A 101 1.64 -3.89 7.62
N LYS A 102 2.71 -3.92 8.42
CA LYS A 102 3.36 -5.15 8.86
C LYS A 102 2.72 -5.67 10.14
N LYS A 103 2.93 -6.95 10.43
CA LYS A 103 2.49 -7.59 11.67
C LYS A 103 2.95 -6.85 12.93
N GLU A 104 4.17 -6.36 12.92
CA GLU A 104 4.76 -5.63 14.05
C GLU A 104 4.14 -4.26 14.33
N ASP A 105 3.35 -3.72 13.39
CA ASP A 105 2.67 -2.42 13.48
C ASP A 105 1.17 -2.58 13.78
N GLU A 106 0.66 -3.80 13.81
CA GLU A 106 -0.75 -4.10 14.08
C GLU A 106 -1.18 -3.55 15.44
N GLY A 107 -2.36 -2.96 15.48
CA GLY A 107 -2.91 -2.31 16.68
C GLY A 107 -2.43 -0.88 16.89
N GLY A 108 -1.47 -0.39 16.11
CA GLY A 108 -1.06 1.00 16.15
C GLY A 108 -2.16 1.94 15.63
N LEU A 109 -2.11 3.20 16.03
CA LEU A 109 -3.12 4.20 15.74
C LEU A 109 -2.64 5.23 14.73
N VAL A 110 -3.56 5.67 13.89
CA VAL A 110 -3.33 6.71 12.88
C VAL A 110 -4.46 7.74 12.88
N SER A 111 -4.21 8.92 12.32
CA SER A 111 -5.22 9.93 12.10
C SER A 111 -5.98 9.73 10.79
N HIS A 112 -7.06 10.49 10.56
CA HIS A 112 -7.82 10.53 9.31
C HIS A 112 -6.99 10.83 8.05
N ARG A 113 -5.75 11.32 8.22
CA ARG A 113 -4.81 11.57 7.11
C ARG A 113 -4.10 10.32 6.60
N PHE A 114 -4.36 9.19 7.25
CA PHE A 114 -3.81 7.89 6.88
C PHE A 114 -4.94 6.89 6.60
N PRO A 115 -5.72 7.07 5.51
CA PRO A 115 -6.71 6.08 5.15
C PRO A 115 -6.07 4.71 4.97
N THR A 116 -6.81 3.69 5.42
CA THR A 116 -6.47 2.28 5.26
C THR A 116 -7.47 1.58 4.36
N TYR A 117 -6.99 0.59 3.65
CA TYR A 117 -7.77 -0.23 2.74
C TYR A 117 -7.42 -1.71 2.96
N THR A 118 -8.42 -2.56 3.00
CA THR A 118 -8.26 -4.01 2.87
C THR A 118 -8.41 -4.43 1.41
N PHE A 119 -8.03 -5.66 1.09
CA PHE A 119 -8.11 -6.19 -0.26
C PHE A 119 -9.31 -7.13 -0.40
N ASP A 120 -9.98 -7.10 -1.56
CA ASP A 120 -10.76 -8.24 -2.01
C ASP A 120 -9.78 -9.31 -2.51
N GLU A 121 -9.54 -10.32 -1.70
CA GLU A 121 -8.56 -11.37 -1.96
C GLU A 121 -8.88 -12.25 -3.17
N LYS A 122 -10.08 -12.12 -3.74
CA LYS A 122 -10.43 -12.77 -5.01
C LYS A 122 -9.78 -12.09 -6.21
N ILE A 123 -9.47 -10.79 -6.08
CA ILE A 123 -8.93 -9.98 -7.18
C ILE A 123 -7.45 -9.65 -6.94
N SER A 124 -7.08 -9.27 -5.72
CA SER A 124 -5.69 -8.94 -5.38
C SER A 124 -5.41 -9.10 -3.89
N ASN A 125 -4.12 -9.09 -3.51
CA ASN A 125 -3.70 -9.21 -2.12
C ASN A 125 -2.50 -8.31 -1.79
N SER A 126 -2.28 -8.10 -0.50
CA SER A 126 -1.22 -7.26 0.03
C SER A 126 0.19 -7.74 -0.36
N LYS A 127 0.40 -9.07 -0.40
CA LYS A 127 1.71 -9.69 -0.72
C LYS A 127 2.16 -9.39 -2.14
N TYR A 128 1.24 -9.32 -3.09
CA TYR A 128 1.53 -8.90 -4.46
C TYR A 128 1.59 -7.38 -4.56
N PHE A 129 0.60 -6.69 -3.98
CA PHE A 129 0.44 -5.25 -4.16
C PHE A 129 1.58 -4.41 -3.57
N GLN A 130 2.31 -4.91 -2.57
CA GLN A 130 3.54 -4.27 -2.08
C GLN A 130 4.60 -4.05 -3.18
N TYR A 131 4.60 -4.90 -4.23
CA TYR A 131 5.49 -4.74 -5.39
C TYR A 131 4.90 -3.84 -6.47
N VAL A 132 3.58 -3.63 -6.48
CA VAL A 132 2.90 -2.66 -7.35
C VAL A 132 3.22 -1.23 -6.90
N ILE A 133 3.06 -0.93 -5.61
CA ILE A 133 3.22 0.44 -5.08
C ILE A 133 4.63 1.02 -5.30
N ILE A 134 5.65 0.17 -5.43
CA ILE A 134 7.03 0.61 -5.69
C ILE A 134 7.30 0.87 -7.18
N GLN A 135 6.37 0.53 -8.10
CA GLN A 135 6.55 0.77 -9.52
C GLN A 135 6.56 2.27 -9.84
N LYS A 136 7.47 2.69 -10.73
CA LYS A 136 7.57 4.10 -11.14
C LYS A 136 6.25 4.64 -11.68
N ARG A 137 5.51 3.84 -12.49
CA ARG A 137 4.21 4.20 -13.04
C ARG A 137 3.21 4.49 -11.92
N PHE A 138 3.11 3.62 -10.91
CA PHE A 138 2.19 3.80 -9.78
C PHE A 138 2.51 5.07 -8.99
N ARG A 139 3.80 5.32 -8.74
CA ARG A 139 4.26 6.53 -8.03
C ARG A 139 3.93 7.81 -8.78
N ILE A 140 4.05 7.82 -10.11
CA ILE A 140 3.64 8.96 -10.95
C ILE A 140 2.14 9.18 -10.84
N MET A 141 1.32 8.13 -10.81
CA MET A 141 -0.12 8.24 -10.66
C MET A 141 -0.50 8.88 -9.32
N LEU A 142 0.18 8.52 -8.22
CA LEU A 142 -0.02 9.17 -6.91
C LEU A 142 0.33 10.66 -6.93
N ASP A 143 1.39 11.05 -7.65
CA ASP A 143 1.77 12.45 -7.82
C ASP A 143 0.69 13.24 -8.56
N LEU A 144 0.15 12.69 -9.66
CA LEU A 144 -0.88 13.32 -10.48
C LEU A 144 -2.20 13.57 -9.74
N ILE A 145 -2.61 12.66 -8.85
CA ILE A 145 -3.85 12.81 -8.04
C ILE A 145 -3.63 13.57 -6.73
N SER A 146 -2.46 14.14 -6.53
CA SER A 146 -2.13 14.97 -5.39
C SER A 146 -1.96 16.43 -5.82
N PRO A 147 -3.04 17.12 -6.19
CA PRO A 147 -2.97 18.51 -6.67
C PRO A 147 -2.47 19.46 -5.59
N GLY A 148 -1.86 20.56 -6.01
CA GLY A 148 -1.39 21.64 -5.13
C GLY A 148 -0.24 22.41 -5.75
N GLY A 149 -0.03 23.61 -5.24
CA GLY A 149 1.07 24.50 -5.65
C GLY A 149 2.43 24.04 -5.13
N ALA A 150 3.45 24.87 -5.35
CA ALA A 150 4.78 24.63 -4.86
C ALA A 150 4.80 24.43 -3.34
N GLY A 151 5.39 23.34 -2.85
CA GLY A 151 5.58 23.06 -1.45
C GLY A 151 4.57 22.09 -0.82
N ARG A 152 4.37 22.22 0.48
CA ARG A 152 3.78 21.21 1.38
C ARG A 152 2.24 21.11 1.40
N ASN A 153 1.54 21.87 0.57
CA ASN A 153 0.06 21.93 0.57
C ASN A 153 -0.58 21.01 -0.50
N ARG A 154 0.05 19.89 -0.79
CA ARG A 154 -0.46 18.88 -1.71
C ARG A 154 -1.14 17.78 -0.92
N VAL A 155 -2.43 17.56 -1.19
CA VAL A 155 -3.21 16.52 -0.51
C VAL A 155 -3.86 15.63 -1.57
N MET A 156 -3.61 14.35 -1.47
CA MET A 156 -4.21 13.33 -2.34
C MET A 156 -5.73 13.25 -2.11
N SER A 157 -6.48 13.25 -3.19
CA SER A 157 -7.90 12.94 -3.17
C SER A 157 -8.12 11.44 -2.94
N LYS A 158 -8.79 11.06 -1.85
CA LYS A 158 -9.15 9.66 -1.56
C LYS A 158 -10.05 9.06 -2.65
N LYS A 159 -10.94 9.89 -3.23
CA LYS A 159 -11.84 9.48 -4.31
C LYS A 159 -11.05 9.19 -5.58
N ASP A 160 -10.15 10.11 -5.97
CA ASP A 160 -9.35 9.94 -7.19
C ASP A 160 -8.36 8.77 -7.04
N PHE A 161 -7.86 8.50 -5.83
CA PHE A 161 -7.04 7.32 -5.56
C PHE A 161 -7.74 6.03 -5.97
N LEU A 162 -9.00 5.87 -5.61
CA LEU A 162 -9.77 4.66 -5.95
C LEU A 162 -10.10 4.53 -7.44
N THR A 163 -10.03 5.62 -8.20
CA THR A 163 -10.24 5.59 -9.66
C THR A 163 -8.98 5.25 -10.46
N LEU A 164 -7.82 5.20 -9.82
CA LEU A 164 -6.58 4.79 -10.48
C LEU A 164 -6.71 3.40 -11.07
N LYS A 165 -6.17 3.20 -12.25
CA LYS A 165 -6.24 1.95 -13.00
C LYS A 165 -4.91 1.22 -12.98
N TRP A 166 -4.98 -0.09 -12.77
CA TRP A 166 -3.81 -0.96 -12.79
C TRP A 166 -4.13 -2.31 -13.41
N GLU A 167 -3.21 -2.83 -14.22
CA GLU A 167 -3.33 -4.17 -14.77
C GLU A 167 -2.87 -5.21 -13.76
N LEU A 168 -3.71 -6.21 -13.50
CA LEU A 168 -3.45 -7.31 -12.59
C LEU A 168 -3.48 -8.66 -13.32
N PRO A 169 -2.56 -9.58 -13.03
CA PRO A 169 -2.72 -10.98 -13.39
C PRO A 169 -3.82 -11.62 -12.54
N CYS A 170 -4.25 -12.83 -12.89
CA CYS A 170 -5.10 -13.62 -12.02
C CYS A 170 -4.44 -13.86 -10.65
N ILE A 171 -5.24 -14.16 -9.64
CA ILE A 171 -4.75 -14.26 -8.25
C ILE A 171 -3.67 -15.34 -8.07
N GLU A 172 -3.73 -16.42 -8.85
CA GLU A 172 -2.75 -17.49 -8.84
C GLU A 172 -1.38 -17.00 -9.34
N GLU A 173 -1.34 -16.24 -10.44
CA GLU A 173 -0.09 -15.64 -10.94
C GLU A 173 0.43 -14.57 -9.97
N GLN A 174 -0.45 -13.76 -9.37
CA GLN A 174 -0.06 -12.79 -8.32
C GLN A 174 0.66 -13.50 -7.17
N ASN A 175 0.12 -14.61 -6.69
CA ASN A 175 0.71 -15.39 -5.61
C ASN A 175 2.09 -15.95 -5.99
N LYS A 176 2.26 -16.46 -7.21
CA LYS A 176 3.56 -16.93 -7.70
C LYS A 176 4.57 -15.79 -7.78
N ILE A 177 4.18 -14.64 -8.33
CA ILE A 177 5.02 -13.44 -8.39
C ILE A 177 5.43 -12.99 -6.98
N ALA A 178 4.48 -12.89 -6.05
CA ALA A 178 4.75 -12.46 -4.68
C ALA A 178 5.70 -13.41 -3.96
N ASN A 179 5.48 -14.71 -4.05
CA ASN A 179 6.34 -15.73 -3.43
C ASN A 179 7.75 -15.70 -4.02
N PHE A 180 7.87 -15.58 -5.33
CA PHE A 180 9.17 -15.49 -6.01
C PHE A 180 9.94 -14.24 -5.55
N LEU A 181 9.32 -13.07 -5.57
CA LEU A 181 9.95 -11.82 -5.18
C LEU A 181 10.32 -11.80 -3.69
N SER A 182 9.46 -12.34 -2.83
CA SER A 182 9.73 -12.51 -1.39
C SER A 182 10.93 -13.44 -1.14
N SER A 183 11.08 -14.52 -1.91
CA SER A 183 12.23 -15.40 -1.81
C SER A 183 13.55 -14.71 -2.17
N ILE A 184 13.51 -13.75 -3.09
CA ILE A 184 14.67 -12.92 -3.43
C ILE A 184 14.99 -11.97 -2.26
N ASP A 185 13.97 -11.40 -1.59
CA ASP A 185 14.17 -10.52 -0.43
C ASP A 185 14.90 -11.22 0.70
N THR A 186 14.50 -12.45 1.01
CA THR A 186 15.13 -13.25 2.07
C THR A 186 16.59 -13.62 1.77
N LYS A 187 16.95 -13.78 0.48
CA LYS A 187 18.32 -14.13 0.08
C LYS A 187 19.30 -12.96 0.04
N ILE A 188 18.79 -11.71 0.11
CA ILE A 188 19.61 -10.49 0.02
C ILE A 188 19.84 -9.87 1.41
N GLN A 189 19.07 -10.31 2.42
CA GLN A 189 19.32 -9.98 3.83
C GLN A 189 20.45 -10.82 4.40
#